data_5f5fc66942de1db212f9e48fd158c9f3
#
_entry.id   5f5fc66942de1db212f9e48fd158c9f3
#
_cell.length_a   1.000
_cell.length_b   1.000
_cell.length_c   1.000
_cell.angle_alpha   90.00
_cell.angle_beta   90.00
_cell.angle_gamma   90.00
#
_symmetry.space_group_name_H-M   'P 1'
#
loop_
_entity.id
_entity.type
_entity.pdbx_description
1 polymer ?
#
loop_
_entity_poly.entity_id
_entity_poly.type
_entity_poly.pdbx_seq_one_letter_code
_entity_poly.pdbx_strand_id
1 'polypeptide(L)' 'MKKLFLIHTGCYDKKILDGFYEQHTNILVVAKDVYSAKQKIKSHKDYIDKKMHIDGIQEIENIDGYEIQLKKKQ' A
#
# COMPACT_ATOMS: atom_id res chain seq x y z
N MET A 1 15.71 -2.21 -10.81
CA MET A 1 14.55 -3.04 -11.20
C MET A 1 13.35 -2.67 -10.36
N LYS A 2 12.19 -2.55 -10.98
CA LYS A 2 10.95 -2.23 -10.25
C LYS A 2 10.28 -3.50 -9.73
N LYS A 3 9.63 -3.38 -8.58
CA LYS A 3 8.94 -4.47 -7.89
C LYS A 3 7.52 -4.05 -7.55
N LEU A 4 6.65 -5.03 -7.39
CA LEU A 4 5.27 -4.79 -6.99
C LEU A 4 5.12 -5.03 -5.50
N PHE A 5 4.57 -4.05 -4.80
CA PHE A 5 4.31 -4.15 -3.36
C PHE A 5 2.83 -4.02 -3.06
N LEU A 6 2.37 -4.86 -2.14
CA LEU A 6 1.05 -4.72 -1.52
C LEU A 6 1.26 -4.08 -0.16
N ILE A 7 0.65 -2.93 0.06
CA ILE A 7 0.80 -2.19 1.32
C ILE A 7 -0.54 -2.20 2.05
N HIS A 8 -0.54 -2.82 3.23
CA HIS A 8 -1.71 -2.87 4.10
C HIS A 8 -1.68 -1.67 5.02
N THR A 9 -2.70 -0.82 4.93
CA THR A 9 -2.81 0.40 5.71
C THR A 9 -4.01 0.36 6.63
N GLY A 10 -3.97 1.15 7.69
CA GLY A 10 -5.07 1.30 8.61
C GLY A 10 -5.32 2.74 8.99
N CYS A 11 -6.51 3.04 9.42
CA CYS A 11 -6.86 4.36 9.93
C CYS A 11 -8.11 4.27 10.78
N TYR A 12 -8.32 5.32 11.60
CA TYR A 12 -9.54 5.49 12.37
C TYR A 12 -10.29 6.70 11.80
N ASP A 13 -11.46 6.45 11.24
CA ASP A 13 -12.29 7.50 10.63
C ASP A 13 -13.42 7.87 11.60
N LYS A 14 -13.41 9.10 12.09
CA LYS A 14 -14.41 9.59 13.02
C LYS A 14 -15.83 9.55 12.46
N LYS A 15 -15.97 9.55 11.15
CA LYS A 15 -17.26 9.48 10.47
C LYS A 15 -17.85 8.07 10.49
N ILE A 16 -17.04 7.06 10.84
CA ILE A 16 -17.46 5.67 10.91
C ILE A 16 -17.39 5.24 12.37
N LEU A 17 -18.58 5.06 12.99
CA LEU A 17 -18.70 4.64 14.40
C LEU A 17 -17.80 5.45 15.33
N ASP A 18 -17.71 6.77 15.09
CA ASP A 18 -16.93 7.71 15.89
C ASP A 18 -15.45 7.35 15.99
N GLY A 19 -14.93 6.60 15.02
CA GLY A 19 -13.55 6.16 15.03
C GLY A 19 -13.27 4.99 15.96
N PHE A 20 -14.30 4.29 16.40
CA PHE A 20 -14.14 3.18 17.35
C PHE A 20 -13.42 1.99 16.73
N TYR A 21 -13.74 1.69 15.46
CA TYR A 21 -13.11 0.57 14.75
C TYR A 21 -12.08 1.04 13.75
N GLU A 22 -10.95 0.30 13.68
CA GLU A 22 -9.94 0.55 12.68
C GLU A 22 -10.42 0.10 11.31
N GLN A 23 -10.23 0.96 10.32
CA GLN A 23 -10.49 0.65 8.93
C GLN A 23 -9.20 0.25 8.25
N HIS A 24 -9.25 -0.75 7.38
CA HIS A 24 -8.08 -1.22 6.66
C HIS A 24 -8.29 -1.13 5.16
N THR A 25 -7.22 -0.87 4.43
CA THR A 25 -7.24 -0.93 2.98
C THR A 25 -5.88 -1.40 2.47
N ASN A 26 -5.88 -1.97 1.27
CA ASN A 26 -4.67 -2.43 0.61
C ASN A 26 -4.41 -1.55 -0.59
N ILE A 27 -3.16 -1.11 -0.75
CA ILE A 27 -2.76 -0.25 -1.85
C ILE A 27 -1.58 -0.92 -2.54
N LEU A 28 -1.65 -1.03 -3.88
CA LEU A 28 -0.57 -1.59 -4.68
C LEU A 28 0.36 -0.47 -5.14
N VAL A 29 1.66 -0.69 -5.02
CA VAL A 29 2.67 0.29 -5.41
C VAL A 29 3.77 -0.41 -6.19
N VAL A 30 4.32 0.28 -7.17
CA VAL A 30 5.53 -0.15 -7.88
C VAL A 30 6.68 0.71 -7.42
N ALA A 31 7.75 0.07 -6.92
CA ALA A 31 8.93 0.78 -6.42
C ALA A 31 10.15 -0.14 -6.50
N LYS A 32 11.34 0.42 -6.33
CA LYS A 32 12.58 -0.37 -6.41
C LYS A 32 12.85 -1.17 -5.13
N ASP A 33 12.35 -0.70 -3.98
CA ASP A 33 12.58 -1.35 -2.69
C ASP A 33 11.49 -0.93 -1.69
N VAL A 34 11.54 -1.51 -0.49
CA VAL A 34 10.57 -1.24 0.57
C VAL A 34 10.59 0.23 0.99
N TYR A 35 11.78 0.81 1.10
CA TYR A 35 11.90 2.23 1.49
C TYR A 35 11.17 3.13 0.50
N SER A 36 11.44 2.94 -0.79
CA SER A 36 10.80 3.74 -1.85
C SER A 36 9.29 3.52 -1.87
N ALA A 37 8.84 2.28 -1.64
CA ALA A 37 7.41 1.96 -1.56
C ALA A 37 6.74 2.73 -0.42
N LYS A 38 7.38 2.78 0.75
CA LYS A 38 6.86 3.56 1.89
C LYS A 38 6.78 5.04 1.57
N GLN A 39 7.79 5.59 0.89
CA GLN A 39 7.78 7.01 0.54
C GLN A 39 6.62 7.32 -0.43
N LYS A 40 6.36 6.43 -1.38
CA LYS A 40 5.25 6.62 -2.31
C LYS A 40 3.90 6.62 -1.60
N ILE A 41 3.68 5.65 -0.70
CA ILE A 41 2.39 5.57 -0.01
C ILE A 41 2.17 6.76 0.93
N LYS A 42 3.22 7.24 1.58
CA LYS A 42 3.11 8.38 2.49
C LYS A 42 2.78 9.68 1.77
N SER A 43 3.03 9.76 0.47
CA SER A 43 2.65 10.92 -0.35
C SER A 43 1.28 10.76 -1.01
N HIS A 44 0.65 9.60 -0.86
CA HIS A 44 -0.67 9.32 -1.43
C HIS A 44 -1.73 10.16 -0.73
N LYS A 45 -2.64 10.75 -1.51
CA LYS A 45 -3.66 11.65 -0.98
C LYS A 45 -4.48 11.01 0.13
N ASP A 46 -4.97 9.79 -0.10
CA ASP A 46 -5.79 9.10 0.89
C ASP A 46 -5.02 8.83 2.18
N TYR A 47 -3.74 8.49 2.06
CA TYR A 47 -2.89 8.25 3.23
C TYR A 47 -2.78 9.50 4.09
N ILE A 48 -2.57 10.65 3.45
CA ILE A 48 -2.44 11.94 4.13
C ILE A 48 -3.77 12.38 4.72
N ASP A 49 -4.83 12.36 3.91
CA ASP A 49 -6.16 12.86 4.31
C ASP A 49 -6.76 12.06 5.45
N LYS A 50 -6.58 10.75 5.45
CA LYS A 50 -7.14 9.86 6.47
C LYS A 50 -6.19 9.59 7.62
N LYS A 51 -4.99 10.19 7.58
CA LYS A 51 -3.96 9.98 8.59
C LYS A 51 -3.70 8.50 8.83
N MET A 52 -3.47 7.80 7.73
CA MET A 52 -3.25 6.36 7.74
C MET A 52 -1.92 5.98 8.37
N HIS A 53 -1.81 4.72 8.76
CA HIS A 53 -0.54 4.12 9.17
C HIS A 53 -0.33 2.83 8.36
N ILE A 54 0.92 2.39 8.27
CA ILE A 54 1.27 1.18 7.54
C ILE A 54 1.30 0.02 8.51
N ASP A 55 0.47 -1.00 8.27
CA ASP A 55 0.42 -2.21 9.08
C ASP A 55 1.26 -3.33 8.50
N GLY A 56 1.54 -3.31 7.21
CA GLY A 56 2.37 -4.31 6.58
C GLY A 56 2.70 -3.97 5.14
N ILE A 57 3.80 -4.53 4.67
CA ILE A 57 4.24 -4.40 3.28
C ILE A 57 4.71 -5.77 2.82
N GLN A 58 4.24 -6.17 1.65
CA GLN A 58 4.64 -7.44 1.06
C GLN A 58 5.03 -7.23 -0.40
N GLU A 59 6.21 -7.72 -0.77
CA GLU A 59 6.58 -7.78 -2.18
C GLU A 59 5.86 -8.97 -2.82
N ILE A 60 5.26 -8.74 -3.99
CA ILE A 60 4.58 -9.79 -4.73
C ILE A 60 5.46 -10.21 -5.90
N GLU A 61 6.15 -11.34 -5.76
CA GLU A 61 7.06 -11.86 -6.77
C GLU A 61 6.39 -12.91 -7.65
N ASN A 62 5.51 -13.72 -7.06
CA ASN A 62 4.79 -14.75 -7.79
C ASN A 62 3.45 -15.04 -7.12
N ILE A 63 2.51 -15.55 -7.88
CA ILE A 63 1.19 -15.95 -7.41
C ILE A 63 0.76 -17.18 -8.19
N ASP A 64 0.33 -18.21 -7.48
CA ASP A 64 -0.22 -19.43 -8.08
C ASP A 64 0.72 -20.10 -9.10
N GLY A 65 2.02 -20.00 -8.84
CA GLY A 65 3.04 -20.56 -9.74
C GLY A 65 3.42 -19.64 -10.89
N TYR A 66 2.89 -18.43 -10.93
CA TYR A 66 3.22 -17.46 -11.98
C TYR A 66 4.12 -16.37 -11.44
N GLU A 67 5.17 -16.08 -12.19
CA GLU A 67 6.08 -14.98 -11.89
C GLU A 67 5.45 -13.65 -12.30
N ILE A 68 5.56 -12.65 -11.43
CA ILE A 68 5.04 -11.31 -11.73
C ILE A 68 6.12 -10.53 -12.48
N GLN A 69 5.78 -10.01 -13.64
CA GLN A 69 6.66 -9.15 -14.43
C GLN A 69 5.99 -7.80 -14.65
N LEU A 70 6.75 -6.73 -14.45
CA LEU A 70 6.26 -5.37 -14.60
C LEU A 70 6.79 -4.78 -15.90
N LYS A 71 5.87 -4.25 -16.71
CA LYS A 71 6.21 -3.59 -17.95
C LYS A 71 5.73 -2.15 -17.90
N LYS A 72 6.64 -1.21 -18.12
CA LYS A 72 6.29 0.21 -18.11
C LYS A 72 5.32 0.50 -19.25
N LYS A 73 4.26 1.20 -18.94
CA LYS A 73 3.28 1.64 -19.92
C LYS A 73 3.89 2.75 -20.79
N GLN A 74 3.71 2.64 -22.09
CA GLN A 74 4.23 3.62 -23.04
C GLN A 74 3.18 4.67 -23.38
#